data_3dc17925fb6461976c621d20b7be2cdb
#
_entry.id   3dc17925fb6461976c621d20b7be2cdb
#
_cell.length_a   1.000
_cell.length_b   1.000
_cell.length_c   1.000
_cell.angle_alpha   90.00
_cell.angle_beta   90.00
_cell.angle_gamma   90.00
#
_symmetry.space_group_name_H-M   'P 1'
#
loop_
_entity.id
_entity.type
_entity.pdbx_description
1 polymer ?
#
loop_
_entity_poly.entity_id
_entity_poly.type
_entity_poly.pdbx_seq_one_letter_code
_entity_poly.pdbx_strand_id
1 'polypeptide(L)'
;DHRDLHYPLRRQRQMCIRDSIPLQKTATEILGLSYKEKRAKLFYNDLGRPMKEKYVTIGVQASGPQLKYWNYPRGWDMLVRYLNHKGYKVMAVDLHEDRSRDGYINKSPDGCVKRHGKSLNETINNIRHSEFFIGLASGLSWLAWTLEKHVVMINGMSEPWHEFQDKCIHVFNTDKNVCTGCYHSDETLRLQGDWGICPEHQNTKRQFECTKTIKPPMIFSAIDNVLSDI
;
A
#
# COMPACT_ATOMS: atom_id res chain seq x y z
N ASP A 1 16.43 34.61 3.91
CA ASP A 1 15.00 34.33 3.72
C ASP A 1 14.81 32.85 3.50
N HIS A 2 14.17 32.17 4.45
CA HIS A 2 13.96 30.70 4.43
C HIS A 2 13.12 30.19 3.24
N ARG A 3 12.52 31.07 2.46
CA ARG A 3 11.69 30.74 1.30
C ARG A 3 12.50 30.28 0.08
N ASP A 4 13.73 30.75 -0.07
CA ASP A 4 14.56 30.47 -1.27
C ASP A 4 15.26 29.11 -1.21
N LEU A 5 15.49 28.55 0.00
CA LEU A 5 16.09 27.22 0.16
C LEU A 5 15.11 26.07 -0.20
N HIS A 6 13.81 26.31 -0.16
CA HIS A 6 12.81 25.28 -0.51
C HIS A 6 12.50 25.20 -2.01
N TYR A 7 12.87 26.23 -2.80
CA TYR A 7 12.57 26.26 -4.24
C TYR A 7 13.37 25.24 -5.05
N PRO A 8 14.69 25.05 -4.84
CA PRO A 8 15.45 23.99 -5.50
C PRO A 8 14.98 22.58 -5.13
N LEU A 9 14.64 22.35 -3.85
CA LEU A 9 14.11 21.06 -3.38
C LEU A 9 12.73 20.74 -3.95
N ARG A 10 11.88 21.75 -4.17
CA ARG A 10 10.60 21.58 -4.89
C ARG A 10 10.81 21.23 -6.36
N ARG A 11 11.76 21.87 -7.04
CA ARG A 11 12.10 21.55 -8.44
C ARG A 11 12.70 20.15 -8.59
N GLN A 12 13.59 19.75 -7.67
CA GLN A 12 14.09 18.37 -7.62
C GLN A 12 12.98 17.36 -7.35
N ARG A 13 12.04 17.66 -6.45
CA ARG A 13 10.89 16.80 -6.19
C ARG A 13 9.99 16.70 -7.43
N GLN A 14 9.80 17.76 -8.20
CA GLN A 14 9.06 17.73 -9.47
C GLN A 14 9.79 16.92 -10.55
N MET A 15 11.11 17.03 -10.67
CA MET A 15 11.89 16.20 -11.59
C MET A 15 11.79 14.71 -11.24
N CYS A 16 11.98 14.35 -9.98
CA CYS A 16 11.95 12.96 -9.54
C CYS A 16 10.59 12.25 -9.76
N ILE A 17 9.48 13.00 -9.71
CA ILE A 17 8.13 12.46 -9.96
C ILE A 17 7.89 12.23 -11.45
N ARG A 18 8.50 13.01 -12.34
CA ARG A 18 8.32 12.91 -13.80
C ARG A 18 9.16 11.83 -14.47
N ASP A 19 10.25 11.40 -13.85
CA ASP A 19 11.28 10.58 -14.54
C ASP A 19 11.11 9.07 -14.38
N SER A 20 9.94 8.56 -13.97
CA SER A 20 9.72 7.12 -13.75
C SER A 20 10.79 6.48 -12.86
N ILE A 21 11.15 7.16 -11.78
CA ILE A 21 12.23 6.77 -10.87
C ILE A 21 11.65 6.08 -9.63
N PRO A 22 12.13 4.88 -9.25
CA PRO A 22 11.76 4.22 -8.00
C PRO A 22 11.99 5.11 -6.77
N LEU A 23 11.07 5.05 -5.79
CA LEU A 23 11.16 5.86 -4.56
C LEU A 23 12.52 5.71 -3.86
N GLN A 24 13.04 4.49 -3.79
CA GLN A 24 14.32 4.21 -3.16
C GLN A 24 15.51 4.79 -3.96
N LYS A 25 15.39 4.86 -5.29
CA LYS A 25 16.42 5.49 -6.15
C LYS A 25 16.50 6.99 -5.87
N THR A 26 15.36 7.66 -5.77
CA THR A 26 15.32 9.09 -5.39
C THR A 26 16.07 9.36 -4.08
N ALA A 27 15.84 8.51 -3.06
CA ALA A 27 16.53 8.67 -1.77
C ALA A 27 18.04 8.45 -1.88
N THR A 28 18.49 7.48 -2.66
CA THR A 28 19.92 7.21 -2.85
C THR A 28 20.64 8.30 -3.65
N GLU A 29 19.98 8.88 -4.65
CA GLU A 29 20.52 10.00 -5.44
C GLU A 29 20.70 11.27 -4.60
N ILE A 30 19.74 11.58 -3.72
CA ILE A 30 19.87 12.70 -2.76
C ILE A 30 21.10 12.54 -1.88
N LEU A 31 21.45 11.30 -1.52
CA LEU A 31 22.62 10.98 -0.69
C LEU A 31 23.91 10.81 -1.51
N GLY A 32 23.89 11.00 -2.82
CA GLY A 32 25.06 10.79 -3.70
C GLY A 32 25.49 9.32 -3.82
N LEU A 33 24.59 8.38 -3.58
CA LEU A 33 24.87 6.95 -3.60
C LEU A 33 24.39 6.30 -4.89
N SER A 34 25.04 5.20 -5.30
CA SER A 34 24.55 4.37 -6.40
C SER A 34 23.29 3.61 -6.00
N TYR A 35 22.26 3.65 -6.84
CA TYR A 35 21.02 2.95 -6.60
C TYR A 35 21.17 1.43 -6.72
N LYS A 36 20.67 0.75 -5.70
CA LYS A 36 20.37 -0.67 -5.73
C LYS A 36 19.17 -0.90 -4.81
N GLU A 37 18.12 -1.56 -5.31
CA GLU A 37 17.00 -1.93 -4.44
C GLU A 37 17.50 -2.79 -3.29
N LYS A 38 17.23 -2.35 -2.06
CA LYS A 38 17.77 -3.00 -0.86
C LYS A 38 16.83 -2.83 0.32
N ARG A 39 16.60 -3.92 1.06
CA ARG A 39 15.85 -3.89 2.29
C ARG A 39 16.62 -3.19 3.41
N ALA A 40 15.92 -2.43 4.23
CA ALA A 40 16.47 -1.88 5.45
C ALA A 40 16.77 -3.00 6.46
N LYS A 41 17.74 -2.79 7.33
CA LYS A 41 17.96 -3.66 8.50
C LYS A 41 17.08 -3.17 9.63
N LEU A 42 16.26 -4.06 10.18
CA LEU A 42 15.41 -3.77 11.34
C LEU A 42 15.95 -4.45 12.59
N PHE A 43 15.94 -3.70 13.69
CA PHE A 43 16.17 -4.23 15.03
C PHE A 43 14.82 -4.23 15.75
N TYR A 44 14.37 -5.38 16.21
CA TYR A 44 13.10 -5.54 16.92
C TYR A 44 13.19 -6.71 17.89
N ASN A 45 12.30 -6.73 18.88
CA ASN A 45 12.17 -7.84 19.82
C ASN A 45 11.16 -8.85 19.25
N ASP A 46 11.59 -10.09 19.09
CA ASP A 46 10.69 -11.18 18.73
C ASP A 46 9.82 -11.54 19.95
N LEU A 47 8.51 -11.35 19.82
CA LEU A 47 7.53 -11.65 20.87
C LEU A 47 6.92 -13.04 20.73
N GLY A 48 7.42 -13.84 19.77
CA GLY A 48 6.86 -15.14 19.41
C GLY A 48 5.64 -15.04 18.48
N ARG A 49 5.21 -16.19 17.98
CA ARG A 49 4.09 -16.29 17.04
C ARG A 49 2.77 -15.88 17.73
N PRO A 50 2.02 -14.90 17.23
CA PRO A 50 0.85 -14.33 17.90
C PRO A 50 -0.39 -15.24 17.88
N MET A 51 -0.43 -16.25 17.02
CA MET A 51 -1.50 -17.25 16.93
C MET A 51 -0.96 -18.57 16.34
N LYS A 52 -1.66 -19.67 16.64
CA LYS A 52 -1.25 -21.03 16.21
C LYS A 52 -1.57 -21.28 14.73
N GLU A 53 -2.69 -20.77 14.25
CA GLU A 53 -3.16 -20.97 12.89
C GLU A 53 -2.24 -20.27 11.89
N LYS A 54 -2.21 -20.78 10.66
CA LYS A 54 -1.62 -20.05 9.53
C LYS A 54 -2.40 -18.77 9.28
N TYR A 55 -1.72 -17.65 9.09
CA TYR A 55 -2.39 -16.39 8.87
C TYR A 55 -1.63 -15.48 7.92
N VAL A 56 -2.39 -14.59 7.30
CA VAL A 56 -1.93 -13.53 6.42
C VAL A 56 -2.20 -12.19 7.09
N THR A 57 -1.26 -11.28 7.03
CA THR A 57 -1.47 -9.91 7.52
C THR A 57 -1.97 -9.00 6.40
N ILE A 58 -2.89 -8.10 6.74
CA ILE A 58 -3.39 -7.08 5.81
C ILE A 58 -3.20 -5.68 6.37
N GLY A 59 -2.87 -4.73 5.49
CA GLY A 59 -2.86 -3.30 5.76
C GLY A 59 -3.80 -2.59 4.80
N VAL A 60 -4.97 -2.20 5.28
CA VAL A 60 -6.06 -1.65 4.45
C VAL A 60 -6.04 -0.13 4.40
N GLN A 61 -5.22 0.53 5.24
CA GLN A 61 -5.19 1.98 5.37
C GLN A 61 -3.84 2.57 4.96
N ALA A 62 -3.88 3.83 4.56
CA ALA A 62 -2.70 4.62 4.22
C ALA A 62 -2.90 6.09 4.63
N SER A 63 -1.86 6.91 4.53
CA SER A 63 -1.91 8.35 4.83
C SER A 63 -2.84 9.14 3.90
N GLY A 64 -3.03 8.69 2.66
CA GLY A 64 -4.06 9.20 1.73
C GLY A 64 -5.30 8.30 1.77
N PRO A 65 -6.21 8.46 2.75
CA PRO A 65 -7.09 7.37 3.15
C PRO A 65 -8.03 6.90 2.05
N GLN A 66 -8.74 7.79 1.36
CA GLN A 66 -9.72 7.39 0.34
C GLN A 66 -9.06 7.08 -1.00
N LEU A 67 -8.05 7.85 -1.38
CA LEU A 67 -7.36 7.74 -2.66
C LEU A 67 -6.57 6.44 -2.79
N LYS A 68 -5.94 5.99 -1.71
CA LYS A 68 -5.17 4.73 -1.69
C LYS A 68 -5.99 3.51 -1.34
N TYR A 69 -7.12 3.67 -0.63
CA TYR A 69 -7.97 2.56 -0.23
C TYR A 69 -8.46 1.78 -1.45
N TRP A 70 -8.51 0.46 -1.35
CA TRP A 70 -9.14 -0.36 -2.39
C TRP A 70 -10.65 -0.20 -2.32
N ASN A 71 -11.18 0.68 -3.18
CA ASN A 71 -12.57 1.14 -3.17
C ASN A 71 -13.57 0.21 -3.90
N TYR A 72 -13.15 -1.01 -4.29
CA TYR A 72 -14.09 -1.99 -4.83
C TYR A 72 -15.12 -2.36 -3.75
N PRO A 73 -16.44 -2.30 -4.07
CA PRO A 73 -17.49 -2.54 -3.09
C PRO A 73 -17.32 -3.91 -2.40
N ARG A 74 -17.16 -3.91 -1.07
CA ARG A 74 -16.91 -5.11 -0.25
C ARG A 74 -15.68 -5.93 -0.66
N GLY A 75 -14.75 -5.34 -1.40
CA GLY A 75 -13.56 -6.05 -1.89
C GLY A 75 -12.74 -6.68 -0.77
N TRP A 76 -12.48 -5.93 0.29
CA TRP A 76 -11.75 -6.43 1.47
C TRP A 76 -12.49 -7.58 2.19
N ASP A 77 -13.82 -7.54 2.30
CA ASP A 77 -14.61 -8.64 2.89
C ASP A 77 -14.54 -9.90 2.02
N MET A 78 -14.55 -9.72 0.69
CA MET A 78 -14.41 -10.83 -0.26
C MET A 78 -13.02 -11.46 -0.16
N LEU A 79 -11.98 -10.64 0.00
CA LEU A 79 -10.61 -11.08 0.22
C LEU A 79 -10.48 -11.92 1.50
N VAL A 80 -11.04 -11.44 2.61
CA VAL A 80 -11.02 -12.18 3.88
C VAL A 80 -11.69 -13.54 3.74
N ARG A 81 -12.85 -13.60 3.08
CA ARG A 81 -13.56 -14.87 2.83
C ARG A 81 -12.75 -15.80 1.94
N TYR A 82 -12.11 -15.27 0.90
CA TYR A 82 -11.25 -16.05 0.01
C TYR A 82 -10.09 -16.69 0.77
N LEU A 83 -9.36 -15.94 1.58
CA LEU A 83 -8.25 -16.44 2.39
C LEU A 83 -8.70 -17.44 3.46
N ASN A 84 -9.83 -17.18 4.12
CA ASN A 84 -10.40 -18.12 5.09
C ASN A 84 -10.78 -19.47 4.40
N HIS A 85 -11.32 -19.43 3.18
CA HIS A 85 -11.60 -20.63 2.41
C HIS A 85 -10.33 -21.42 2.03
N LYS A 86 -9.21 -20.70 1.81
CA LYS A 86 -7.88 -21.30 1.60
C LYS A 86 -7.22 -21.82 2.90
N GLY A 87 -7.88 -21.70 4.05
CA GLY A 87 -7.37 -22.17 5.35
C GLY A 87 -6.50 -21.16 6.11
N TYR A 88 -6.45 -19.89 5.68
CA TYR A 88 -5.69 -18.86 6.37
C TYR A 88 -6.60 -17.96 7.20
N LYS A 89 -6.20 -17.67 8.43
CA LYS A 89 -6.76 -16.53 9.17
C LYS A 89 -6.23 -15.24 8.58
N VAL A 90 -7.01 -14.15 8.68
CA VAL A 90 -6.61 -12.83 8.22
C VAL A 90 -6.47 -11.91 9.42
N MET A 91 -5.35 -11.18 9.52
CA MET A 91 -5.06 -10.26 10.62
C MET A 91 -4.85 -8.86 10.07
N ALA A 92 -5.70 -7.92 10.45
CA ALA A 92 -5.54 -6.50 10.13
C ALA A 92 -4.61 -5.82 11.14
N VAL A 93 -3.56 -5.13 10.64
CA VAL A 93 -2.48 -4.54 11.46
C VAL A 93 -2.37 -3.03 11.32
N ASP A 94 -3.39 -2.37 10.80
CA ASP A 94 -3.45 -0.93 10.68
C ASP A 94 -3.46 -0.23 12.06
N LEU A 95 -3.07 1.04 12.09
CA LEU A 95 -3.10 1.83 13.32
C LEU A 95 -4.54 2.05 13.83
N HIS A 96 -5.48 2.24 12.92
CA HIS A 96 -6.89 2.48 13.24
C HIS A 96 -7.78 1.37 12.68
N GLU A 97 -8.90 1.08 13.34
CA GLU A 97 -9.91 0.17 12.83
C GLU A 97 -10.72 0.81 11.70
N ASP A 98 -11.10 2.06 11.89
CA ASP A 98 -11.93 2.83 10.97
C ASP A 98 -11.39 4.26 10.82
N ARG A 99 -11.18 4.67 9.56
CA ARG A 99 -10.87 6.04 9.14
C ARG A 99 -11.86 6.54 8.10
N SER A 100 -13.04 5.95 8.04
CA SER A 100 -14.10 6.38 7.15
C SER A 100 -14.52 7.82 7.46
N ARG A 101 -14.74 8.61 6.42
CA ARG A 101 -15.22 10.01 6.54
C ARG A 101 -15.87 10.45 5.23
N ASP A 102 -16.70 11.48 5.30
CA ASP A 102 -17.28 12.16 4.13
C ASP A 102 -18.00 11.19 3.17
N GLY A 103 -18.64 10.16 3.71
CA GLY A 103 -19.36 9.14 2.94
C GLY A 103 -18.48 8.06 2.32
N TYR A 104 -17.15 8.08 2.55
CA TYR A 104 -16.22 7.05 2.05
C TYR A 104 -15.85 6.05 3.13
N ILE A 105 -15.88 4.76 2.75
CA ILE A 105 -15.47 3.66 3.60
C ILE A 105 -13.94 3.54 3.57
N ASN A 106 -13.33 3.49 4.75
CA ASN A 106 -11.90 3.21 4.93
C ASN A 106 -11.70 2.50 6.27
N LYS A 107 -12.21 1.29 6.37
CA LYS A 107 -12.19 0.48 7.58
C LYS A 107 -11.68 -0.94 7.33
N SER A 108 -11.25 -1.58 8.39
CA SER A 108 -10.89 -3.00 8.35
C SER A 108 -12.11 -3.86 8.03
N PRO A 109 -11.92 -4.93 7.23
CA PRO A 109 -13.00 -5.82 6.83
C PRO A 109 -13.57 -6.63 8.01
N ASP A 110 -14.77 -7.14 7.82
CA ASP A 110 -15.38 -8.08 8.74
C ASP A 110 -14.72 -9.47 8.63
N GLY A 111 -14.71 -10.22 9.73
CA GLY A 111 -14.19 -11.60 9.77
C GLY A 111 -12.66 -11.71 9.86
N CYS A 112 -11.93 -10.61 10.00
CA CYS A 112 -10.50 -10.62 10.30
C CYS A 112 -10.22 -10.49 11.81
N VAL A 113 -9.04 -10.95 12.22
CA VAL A 113 -8.49 -10.68 13.56
C VAL A 113 -7.98 -9.23 13.59
N LYS A 114 -8.53 -8.41 14.46
CA LYS A 114 -8.20 -6.99 14.56
C LYS A 114 -7.04 -6.76 15.55
N ARG A 115 -5.93 -6.21 15.06
CA ARG A 115 -4.72 -5.88 15.85
C ARG A 115 -4.36 -4.40 15.66
N HIS A 116 -5.34 -3.52 15.82
CA HIS A 116 -5.18 -2.07 15.68
C HIS A 116 -4.52 -1.42 16.91
N GLY A 117 -3.92 -0.24 16.69
CA GLY A 117 -3.35 0.58 17.75
C GLY A 117 -2.20 -0.07 18.53
N LYS A 118 -1.55 -1.07 17.95
CA LYS A 118 -0.41 -1.74 18.54
C LYS A 118 0.87 -0.93 18.39
N SER A 119 1.84 -1.18 19.25
CA SER A 119 3.18 -0.63 19.10
C SER A 119 3.81 -1.08 17.77
N LEU A 120 4.80 -0.33 17.29
CA LEU A 120 5.53 -0.71 16.10
C LEU A 120 6.18 -2.09 16.23
N ASN A 121 6.72 -2.42 17.40
CA ASN A 121 7.34 -3.73 17.64
C ASN A 121 6.31 -4.87 17.58
N GLU A 122 5.12 -4.69 18.14
CA GLU A 122 4.03 -5.67 18.01
C GLU A 122 3.56 -5.81 16.55
N THR A 123 3.48 -4.71 15.81
CA THR A 123 3.12 -4.72 14.38
C THR A 123 4.17 -5.46 13.56
N ILE A 124 5.46 -5.19 13.78
CA ILE A 124 6.58 -5.93 13.19
C ILE A 124 6.44 -7.42 13.48
N ASN A 125 6.21 -7.78 14.75
CA ASN A 125 6.06 -9.15 15.17
C ASN A 125 4.89 -9.87 14.49
N ASN A 126 3.75 -9.20 14.39
CA ASN A 126 2.57 -9.73 13.70
C ASN A 126 2.84 -9.98 12.21
N ILE A 127 3.52 -9.08 11.52
CA ILE A 127 3.88 -9.23 10.11
C ILE A 127 4.97 -10.30 9.94
N ARG A 128 5.98 -10.31 10.79
CA ARG A 128 7.11 -11.27 10.71
C ARG A 128 6.66 -12.72 10.75
N HIS A 129 5.68 -13.04 11.58
CA HIS A 129 5.17 -14.40 11.76
C HIS A 129 4.00 -14.76 10.82
N SER A 130 3.55 -13.84 9.95
CA SER A 130 2.54 -14.15 8.91
C SER A 130 3.17 -14.90 7.73
N GLU A 131 2.35 -15.56 6.95
CA GLU A 131 2.80 -16.25 5.73
C GLU A 131 3.22 -15.22 4.67
N PHE A 132 2.39 -14.23 4.40
CA PHE A 132 2.66 -13.11 3.51
C PHE A 132 1.83 -11.88 3.90
N PHE A 133 2.00 -10.78 3.18
CA PHE A 133 1.32 -9.52 3.45
C PHE A 133 0.50 -9.06 2.23
N ILE A 134 -0.68 -8.50 2.46
CA ILE A 134 -1.48 -7.84 1.43
C ILE A 134 -1.78 -6.42 1.89
N GLY A 135 -1.50 -5.43 1.05
CA GLY A 135 -1.77 -4.05 1.42
C GLY A 135 -1.74 -3.07 0.28
N LEU A 136 -1.71 -1.81 0.64
CA LEU A 136 -1.67 -0.68 -0.28
C LEU A 136 -0.23 -0.23 -0.51
N ALA A 137 0.00 0.65 -1.48
CA ALA A 137 1.25 1.39 -1.65
C ALA A 137 1.49 2.32 -0.44
N SER A 138 1.95 1.75 0.67
CA SER A 138 2.06 2.41 1.97
C SER A 138 3.20 1.85 2.83
N GLY A 139 3.49 2.53 3.95
CA GLY A 139 4.57 2.15 4.86
C GLY A 139 4.49 0.72 5.40
N LEU A 140 3.28 0.16 5.60
CA LEU A 140 3.12 -1.23 6.06
C LEU A 140 3.58 -2.25 5.00
N SER A 141 3.36 -1.99 3.71
CA SER A 141 3.88 -2.83 2.63
C SER A 141 5.41 -2.79 2.57
N TRP A 142 6.01 -1.61 2.73
CA TRP A 142 7.46 -1.45 2.83
C TRP A 142 8.04 -2.16 4.07
N LEU A 143 7.33 -2.11 5.20
CA LEU A 143 7.71 -2.82 6.42
C LEU A 143 7.67 -4.34 6.21
N ALA A 144 6.61 -4.86 5.60
CA ALA A 144 6.47 -6.28 5.29
C ALA A 144 7.58 -6.76 4.34
N TRP A 145 7.88 -5.99 3.30
CA TRP A 145 9.00 -6.26 2.40
C TRP A 145 10.35 -6.26 3.12
N THR A 146 10.58 -5.30 4.03
CA THR A 146 11.79 -5.24 4.86
C THR A 146 11.93 -6.48 5.74
N LEU A 147 10.82 -7.07 6.19
CA LEU A 147 10.76 -8.33 6.94
C LEU A 147 10.82 -9.58 6.04
N GLU A 148 11.20 -9.40 4.78
CA GLU A 148 11.37 -10.47 3.77
C GLU A 148 10.08 -11.21 3.40
N LYS A 149 8.91 -10.62 3.67
CA LYS A 149 7.62 -11.19 3.26
C LYS A 149 7.36 -10.97 1.79
N HIS A 150 6.68 -11.94 1.15
CA HIS A 150 6.00 -11.68 -0.10
C HIS A 150 4.88 -10.66 0.13
N VAL A 151 4.75 -9.72 -0.78
CA VAL A 151 3.75 -8.63 -0.70
C VAL A 151 2.85 -8.66 -1.93
N VAL A 152 1.55 -8.72 -1.70
CA VAL A 152 0.56 -8.38 -2.73
C VAL A 152 0.17 -6.92 -2.51
N MET A 153 0.59 -6.05 -3.41
CA MET A 153 0.40 -4.60 -3.29
C MET A 153 -0.68 -4.10 -4.24
N ILE A 154 -1.73 -3.51 -3.67
CA ILE A 154 -2.84 -2.92 -4.44
C ILE A 154 -2.49 -1.48 -4.74
N ASN A 155 -2.27 -1.18 -6.01
CA ASN A 155 -1.87 0.14 -6.50
C ASN A 155 -3.00 0.78 -7.32
N GLY A 156 -3.22 2.07 -7.11
CA GLY A 156 -4.14 2.86 -7.93
C GLY A 156 -3.61 4.28 -8.11
N MET A 157 -3.10 4.86 -7.01
CA MET A 157 -2.59 6.23 -6.98
C MET A 157 -1.15 6.32 -7.49
N SER A 158 -0.27 5.39 -7.07
CA SER A 158 1.12 5.31 -7.55
C SER A 158 1.27 4.26 -8.64
N GLU A 159 2.23 4.48 -9.53
CA GLU A 159 2.59 3.50 -10.53
C GLU A 159 3.45 2.37 -9.91
N PRO A 160 3.36 1.12 -10.42
CA PRO A 160 4.09 -0.01 -9.86
C PRO A 160 5.60 0.18 -9.79
N TRP A 161 6.21 0.84 -10.78
CA TRP A 161 7.66 1.10 -10.82
C TRP A 161 8.17 2.02 -9.69
N HIS A 162 7.28 2.78 -9.04
CA HIS A 162 7.63 3.66 -7.93
C HIS A 162 7.95 2.90 -6.64
N GLU A 163 7.35 1.75 -6.47
CA GLU A 163 7.47 0.91 -5.28
C GLU A 163 8.58 -0.14 -5.45
N PHE A 164 8.88 -0.91 -4.41
CA PHE A 164 9.84 -2.04 -4.49
C PHE A 164 9.30 -3.17 -5.37
N GLN A 165 10.20 -3.91 -6.02
CA GLN A 165 9.85 -4.96 -6.99
C GLN A 165 10.10 -6.37 -6.46
N ASP A 166 11.19 -6.57 -5.71
CA ASP A 166 11.55 -7.89 -5.21
C ASP A 166 10.50 -8.44 -4.23
N LYS A 167 10.06 -9.68 -4.42
CA LYS A 167 8.99 -10.35 -3.66
C LYS A 167 7.68 -9.54 -3.59
N CYS A 168 7.35 -8.78 -4.63
CA CYS A 168 6.14 -7.97 -4.69
C CYS A 168 5.35 -8.28 -5.96
N ILE A 169 4.06 -8.60 -5.79
CA ILE A 169 3.11 -8.65 -6.90
C ILE A 169 2.25 -7.42 -6.84
N HIS A 170 2.42 -6.54 -7.84
CA HIS A 170 1.63 -5.32 -7.98
C HIS A 170 0.29 -5.64 -8.65
N VAL A 171 -0.81 -5.35 -7.97
CA VAL A 171 -2.16 -5.44 -8.52
C VAL A 171 -2.66 -4.04 -8.82
N PHE A 172 -2.79 -3.73 -10.09
CA PHE A 172 -3.21 -2.42 -10.58
C PHE A 172 -4.07 -2.57 -11.83
N ASN A 173 -4.76 -1.50 -12.23
CA ASN A 173 -5.59 -1.54 -13.43
C ASN A 173 -4.73 -1.34 -14.68
N THR A 174 -4.84 -2.25 -15.63
CA THR A 174 -4.12 -2.21 -16.91
C THR A 174 -4.98 -1.68 -18.07
N ASP A 175 -6.26 -1.37 -17.82
CA ASP A 175 -7.14 -0.77 -18.83
C ASP A 175 -6.73 0.70 -19.05
N LYS A 176 -6.32 1.03 -20.26
CA LYS A 176 -5.87 2.37 -20.65
C LYS A 176 -6.96 3.45 -20.52
N ASN A 177 -8.24 3.06 -20.44
CA ASN A 177 -9.36 3.97 -20.24
C ASN A 177 -9.58 4.34 -18.77
N VAL A 178 -8.92 3.63 -17.85
CA VAL A 178 -9.01 3.88 -16.41
C VAL A 178 -7.88 4.81 -15.99
N CYS A 179 -8.22 5.89 -15.31
CA CYS A 179 -7.25 6.79 -14.71
C CYS A 179 -6.47 6.10 -13.61
N THR A 180 -5.13 6.13 -13.69
CA THR A 180 -4.19 5.60 -12.68
C THR A 180 -3.01 6.55 -12.49
N GLY A 181 -2.20 6.34 -11.46
CA GLY A 181 -0.91 6.99 -11.31
C GLY A 181 -0.95 8.49 -11.00
N CYS A 182 -2.04 9.02 -10.47
CA CYS A 182 -2.20 10.46 -10.21
C CYS A 182 -1.14 11.02 -9.23
N TYR A 183 -0.48 10.18 -8.43
CA TYR A 183 0.65 10.60 -7.59
C TYR A 183 1.80 11.22 -8.41
N HIS A 184 1.89 10.84 -9.69
CA HIS A 184 2.91 11.30 -10.62
C HIS A 184 2.40 12.39 -11.57
N SER A 185 1.15 12.86 -11.40
CA SER A 185 0.58 13.94 -12.21
C SER A 185 0.87 15.32 -11.61
N ASP A 186 0.91 16.35 -12.47
CA ASP A 186 1.07 17.74 -12.04
C ASP A 186 -0.11 18.23 -11.20
N GLU A 187 -1.32 17.70 -11.44
CA GLU A 187 -2.52 18.04 -10.68
C GLU A 187 -2.41 17.62 -9.22
N THR A 188 -1.87 16.44 -8.94
CA THR A 188 -1.65 15.96 -7.56
C THR A 188 -0.71 16.88 -6.79
N LEU A 189 0.29 17.47 -7.47
CA LEU A 189 1.21 18.42 -6.86
C LEU A 189 0.53 19.76 -6.52
N ARG A 190 -0.55 20.13 -7.21
CA ARG A 190 -1.33 21.35 -6.93
C ARG A 190 -2.24 21.21 -5.72
N LEU A 191 -2.71 20.00 -5.43
CA LEU A 191 -3.64 19.70 -4.33
C LEU A 191 -2.94 19.63 -2.96
N GLN A 192 -1.97 20.49 -2.71
CA GLN A 192 -1.11 20.52 -1.52
C GLN A 192 -1.87 20.16 -0.24
N GLY A 193 -1.76 18.90 0.19
CA GLY A 193 -2.13 18.45 1.52
C GLY A 193 -3.43 17.66 1.65
N ASP A 194 -4.35 17.65 0.70
CA ASP A 194 -5.56 16.83 0.80
C ASP A 194 -5.49 15.56 -0.08
N TRP A 195 -4.92 14.51 0.49
CA TRP A 195 -4.85 13.18 -0.12
C TRP A 195 -6.14 12.37 0.01
N GLY A 196 -7.21 12.98 0.52
CA GLY A 196 -8.53 12.36 0.65
C GLY A 196 -9.40 12.51 -0.59
N ILE A 197 -9.00 13.35 -1.56
CA ILE A 197 -9.78 13.65 -2.76
C ILE A 197 -9.20 12.95 -4.00
N CYS A 198 -10.04 12.75 -5.03
CA CYS A 198 -9.61 12.30 -6.34
C CYS A 198 -9.21 13.52 -7.17
N PRO A 199 -7.93 13.69 -7.57
CA PRO A 199 -7.50 14.91 -8.25
C PRO A 199 -8.19 15.09 -9.61
N GLU A 200 -8.32 14.00 -10.39
CA GLU A 200 -8.80 14.04 -11.76
C GLU A 200 -10.33 13.98 -11.88
N HIS A 201 -11.00 13.25 -10.98
CA HIS A 201 -12.40 12.87 -11.15
C HIS A 201 -13.26 13.14 -9.91
N GLN A 202 -12.88 14.12 -9.07
CA GLN A 202 -13.65 14.46 -7.89
C GLN A 202 -15.10 14.80 -8.25
N ASN A 203 -16.05 14.28 -7.45
CA ASN A 203 -17.49 14.47 -7.60
C ASN A 203 -18.07 13.94 -8.92
N THR A 204 -17.37 13.07 -9.62
CA THR A 204 -17.87 12.38 -10.82
C THR A 204 -18.08 10.88 -10.57
N LYS A 205 -18.75 10.19 -11.51
CA LYS A 205 -18.89 8.73 -11.47
C LYS A 205 -17.55 8.00 -11.54
N ARG A 206 -16.53 8.63 -12.11
CA ARG A 206 -15.17 8.09 -12.25
C ARG A 206 -14.31 8.28 -11.00
N GLN A 207 -14.78 8.96 -9.98
CA GLN A 207 -14.02 9.21 -8.76
C GLN A 207 -13.50 7.91 -8.14
N PHE A 208 -12.17 7.84 -7.90
CA PHE A 208 -11.44 6.66 -7.43
C PHE A 208 -11.58 5.43 -8.33
N GLU A 209 -11.82 5.59 -9.64
CA GLU A 209 -11.95 4.45 -10.55
C GLU A 209 -10.69 3.59 -10.58
N CYS A 210 -9.50 4.18 -10.39
CA CYS A 210 -8.22 3.46 -10.29
C CYS A 210 -8.25 2.30 -9.30
N THR A 211 -8.95 2.46 -8.18
CA THR A 211 -9.08 1.43 -7.14
C THR A 211 -10.45 0.75 -7.12
N LYS A 212 -11.52 1.41 -7.58
CA LYS A 212 -12.86 0.81 -7.71
C LYS A 212 -12.92 -0.30 -8.75
N THR A 213 -12.10 -0.22 -9.80
CA THR A 213 -12.14 -1.17 -10.93
C THR A 213 -11.11 -2.29 -10.81
N ILE A 214 -10.26 -2.30 -9.78
CA ILE A 214 -9.45 -3.47 -9.43
C ILE A 214 -10.41 -4.53 -8.87
N LYS A 215 -10.69 -5.56 -9.68
CA LYS A 215 -11.66 -6.60 -9.34
C LYS A 215 -11.03 -7.65 -8.40
N PRO A 216 -11.80 -8.22 -7.45
CA PRO A 216 -11.30 -9.28 -6.54
C PRO A 216 -10.55 -10.43 -7.22
N PRO A 217 -10.97 -10.96 -8.38
CA PRO A 217 -10.21 -12.01 -9.07
C PRO A 217 -8.78 -11.65 -9.43
N MET A 218 -8.48 -10.36 -9.67
CA MET A 218 -7.11 -9.91 -9.94
C MET A 218 -6.22 -10.10 -8.71
N ILE A 219 -6.75 -9.80 -7.53
CA ILE A 219 -6.04 -9.98 -6.26
C ILE A 219 -5.95 -11.47 -5.90
N PHE A 220 -7.00 -12.24 -6.14
CA PHE A 220 -7.00 -13.68 -5.87
C PHE A 220 -5.95 -14.40 -6.71
N SER A 221 -5.81 -14.04 -7.99
CA SER A 221 -4.75 -14.56 -8.86
C SER A 221 -3.35 -14.23 -8.33
N ALA A 222 -3.14 -12.99 -7.87
CA ALA A 222 -1.88 -12.58 -7.26
C ALA A 222 -1.58 -13.37 -5.97
N ILE A 223 -2.59 -13.63 -5.15
CA ILE A 223 -2.46 -14.48 -3.95
C ILE A 223 -2.10 -15.92 -4.33
N ASP A 224 -2.75 -16.49 -5.32
CA ASP A 224 -2.47 -17.87 -5.77
C ASP A 224 -1.03 -18.00 -6.27
N ASN A 225 -0.50 -16.98 -6.96
CA ASN A 225 0.91 -16.94 -7.35
C ASN A 225 1.83 -16.94 -6.13
N VAL A 226 1.57 -16.08 -5.13
CA VAL A 226 2.36 -16.06 -3.88
C VAL A 226 2.30 -17.42 -3.19
N LEU A 227 1.12 -18.06 -3.12
CA LEU A 227 0.95 -19.36 -2.47
C LEU A 227 1.68 -20.49 -3.19
N SER A 228 1.96 -20.34 -4.49
CA SER A 228 2.76 -21.29 -5.26
C SER A 228 4.27 -21.12 -5.00
N ASP A 229 4.70 -19.95 -4.52
CA ASP A 229 6.10 -19.60 -4.30
C ASP A 229 6.58 -19.86 -2.85
N ILE A 230 5.65 -20.14 -1.91
CA ILE A 230 5.93 -20.34 -0.48
C ILE A 230 5.53 -21.75 -0.03
#